data_6c22b349c8dd295bf8b3c1dd20dc352e
#
_entry.id   6c22b349c8dd295bf8b3c1dd20dc352e
#
_cell.length_a   1.000
_cell.length_b   1.000
_cell.length_c   1.000
_cell.angle_alpha   90.00
_cell.angle_beta   90.00
_cell.angle_gamma   90.00
#
_symmetry.space_group_name_H-M   'P 1'
#
loop_
_entity.id
_entity.type
_entity.pdbx_description
1 polymer ?
#
loop_
_entity_poly.entity_id
_entity_poly.type
_entity_poly.pdbx_seq_one_letter_code
_entity_poly.pdbx_strand_id
1 'polypeptide(L)'
;MKKIKFPFHEDLFLMEGITASNSKHVFTVNLYTALKKLIMVSVIALFANVSVFAQNTGYMDDQSSITVRAETAPPPLPDYVQPPCPGDGYLWTPGYWNWATNGYYWVPGVWVLPPAINLLWTPGYWGFYDSFYGWHPGYWGPRVGYYGGINYGFGYFGNGFYGGRWDGGRFMYNTSVWRVNKNIHNTYIEKVNINNKNRMSFNGGKGVSYRPNKDEMDGMRNNRIEASKEQMDHEMKMRDNMGQFHNNSGPMIHSMDHPGGQGFDRGGREMRMGGMNRGEGRGRR
;
A
#
# COMPACT_ATOMS: atom_id res chain seq x y z
N MET A 1 -86.50 74.97 23.34
CA MET A 1 -85.95 73.98 22.41
C MET A 1 -84.45 73.95 22.50
N LYS A 2 -83.86 72.97 23.23
CA LYS A 2 -82.42 72.75 23.36
C LYS A 2 -81.99 71.65 22.40
N LYS A 3 -81.12 71.94 21.43
CA LYS A 3 -80.51 70.94 20.55
C LYS A 3 -79.32 70.34 21.30
N ILE A 4 -79.40 69.03 21.48
CA ILE A 4 -78.36 68.19 22.00
C ILE A 4 -77.42 67.86 20.80
N LYS A 5 -76.13 68.26 20.86
CA LYS A 5 -75.11 67.82 19.93
C LYS A 5 -74.48 66.56 20.50
N PHE A 6 -74.52 65.45 19.74
CA PHE A 6 -73.74 64.24 20.04
C PHE A 6 -72.35 64.36 19.43
N PRO A 7 -71.29 64.13 20.18
CA PRO A 7 -69.95 64.01 19.60
C PRO A 7 -69.66 62.54 19.36
N PHE A 8 -69.92 62.10 18.17
CA PHE A 8 -69.49 60.72 17.77
C PHE A 8 -69.02 60.78 16.32
N HIS A 9 -67.68 60.81 16.11
CA HIS A 9 -67.11 60.30 14.86
C HIS A 9 -65.55 60.40 14.71
N GLU A 10 -64.77 60.87 15.65
CA GLU A 10 -63.34 60.99 15.40
C GLU A 10 -62.48 59.89 16.08
N ASP A 11 -62.97 59.26 17.14
CA ASP A 11 -62.15 58.27 17.86
C ASP A 11 -62.13 56.85 17.24
N LEU A 12 -63.10 56.53 16.35
CA LEU A 12 -63.18 55.21 15.73
C LEU A 12 -62.14 55.02 14.60
N PHE A 13 -61.73 56.11 13.91
CA PHE A 13 -60.74 56.06 12.84
C PHE A 13 -59.31 55.90 13.34
N LEU A 14 -59.02 56.41 14.52
CA LEU A 14 -57.66 56.29 15.13
C LEU A 14 -57.41 54.85 15.68
N MET A 15 -58.41 54.16 16.11
CA MET A 15 -58.28 52.78 16.63
C MET A 15 -58.03 51.75 15.50
N GLU A 16 -58.63 51.89 14.34
CA GLU A 16 -58.35 50.99 13.20
C GLU A 16 -56.96 51.20 12.59
N GLY A 17 -56.42 52.41 12.63
CA GLY A 17 -55.05 52.71 12.16
C GLY A 17 -53.97 52.03 12.99
N ILE A 18 -54.13 52.00 14.32
CA ILE A 18 -53.17 51.44 15.25
C ILE A 18 -53.16 49.93 15.20
N THR A 19 -54.31 49.27 15.07
CA THR A 19 -54.41 47.81 14.96
C THR A 19 -53.87 47.29 13.65
N ALA A 20 -54.11 47.99 12.52
CA ALA A 20 -53.58 47.60 11.23
C ALA A 20 -52.06 47.78 11.14
N SER A 21 -51.49 48.82 11.73
CA SER A 21 -50.06 49.04 11.78
C SER A 21 -49.29 48.00 12.62
N ASN A 22 -49.81 47.70 13.80
CA ASN A 22 -49.21 46.69 14.68
C ASN A 22 -49.28 45.27 14.08
N SER A 23 -50.38 44.93 13.38
CA SER A 23 -50.54 43.66 12.70
C SER A 23 -49.50 43.46 11.57
N LYS A 24 -49.29 44.50 10.74
CA LYS A 24 -48.27 44.46 9.70
C LYS A 24 -46.85 44.34 10.24
N HIS A 25 -46.56 45.05 11.35
CA HIS A 25 -45.21 45.01 11.95
C HIS A 25 -44.92 43.66 12.62
N VAL A 26 -45.88 43.08 13.31
CA VAL A 26 -45.77 41.72 13.88
C VAL A 26 -45.61 40.68 12.81
N PHE A 27 -46.35 40.78 11.70
CA PHE A 27 -46.26 39.84 10.56
C PHE A 27 -44.88 39.95 9.87
N THR A 28 -44.34 41.14 9.64
CA THR A 28 -42.98 41.31 9.04
C THR A 28 -41.84 40.83 9.97
N VAL A 29 -41.96 41.05 11.27
CA VAL A 29 -40.98 40.51 12.23
C VAL A 29 -41.01 39.01 12.29
N ASN A 30 -42.17 38.39 12.29
CA ASN A 30 -42.28 36.92 12.22
C ASN A 30 -41.74 36.32 10.94
N LEU A 31 -41.98 36.96 9.79
CA LEU A 31 -41.47 36.51 8.50
C LEU A 31 -39.92 36.61 8.45
N TYR A 32 -39.36 37.70 8.98
CA TYR A 32 -37.92 37.90 9.04
C TYR A 32 -37.20 36.89 9.96
N THR A 33 -37.80 36.58 11.11
CA THR A 33 -37.29 35.55 12.02
C THR A 33 -37.40 34.14 11.44
N ALA A 34 -38.50 33.85 10.73
CA ALA A 34 -38.65 32.59 10.02
C ALA A 34 -37.62 32.43 8.88
N LEU A 35 -37.39 33.49 8.11
CA LEU A 35 -36.40 33.50 7.03
C LEU A 35 -34.95 33.33 7.57
N LYS A 36 -34.60 34.00 8.69
CA LYS A 36 -33.32 33.80 9.34
C LYS A 36 -33.11 32.37 9.81
N LYS A 37 -34.12 31.73 10.40
CA LYS A 37 -34.06 30.32 10.81
C LYS A 37 -33.87 29.40 9.61
N LEU A 38 -34.56 29.65 8.51
CA LEU A 38 -34.43 28.87 7.26
C LEU A 38 -33.04 28.97 6.66
N ILE A 39 -32.48 30.20 6.60
CA ILE A 39 -31.10 30.43 6.14
C ILE A 39 -30.08 29.72 7.07
N MET A 40 -30.27 29.79 8.37
CA MET A 40 -29.38 29.13 9.33
C MET A 40 -29.40 27.62 9.18
N VAL A 41 -30.56 27.01 8.98
CA VAL A 41 -30.71 25.56 8.74
C VAL A 41 -30.06 25.16 7.41
N SER A 42 -30.24 25.97 6.35
CA SER A 42 -29.62 25.67 5.04
C SER A 42 -28.09 25.78 5.08
N VAL A 43 -27.55 26.75 5.82
CA VAL A 43 -26.08 26.88 6.04
C VAL A 43 -25.54 25.71 6.84
N ILE A 44 -26.21 25.28 7.90
CA ILE A 44 -25.80 24.09 8.69
C ILE A 44 -25.87 22.84 7.82
N ALA A 45 -26.88 22.66 6.98
CA ALA A 45 -26.98 21.55 6.05
C ALA A 45 -25.87 21.55 5.00
N LEU A 46 -25.42 22.72 4.52
CA LEU A 46 -24.29 22.84 3.60
C LEU A 46 -22.96 22.43 4.28
N PHE A 47 -22.73 22.85 5.53
CA PHE A 47 -21.56 22.47 6.27
C PHE A 47 -21.57 21.00 6.69
N ALA A 48 -22.72 20.38 6.94
CA ALA A 48 -22.82 18.95 7.22
C ALA A 48 -22.40 18.10 6.02
N ASN A 49 -22.71 18.50 4.80
CA ASN A 49 -22.27 17.81 3.59
C ASN A 49 -20.76 17.95 3.33
N VAL A 50 -20.16 19.10 3.66
CA VAL A 50 -18.71 19.29 3.56
C VAL A 50 -17.95 18.40 4.57
N SER A 51 -18.53 18.19 5.77
CA SER A 51 -17.90 17.33 6.79
C SER A 51 -17.90 15.85 6.37
N VAL A 52 -18.87 15.38 5.61
CA VAL A 52 -18.91 14.00 5.09
C VAL A 52 -17.83 13.78 4.01
N PHE A 53 -17.53 14.78 3.19
CA PHE A 53 -16.39 14.71 2.25
C PHE A 53 -15.04 14.78 2.95
N ALA A 54 -14.92 15.53 4.06
CA ALA A 54 -13.67 15.64 4.82
C ALA A 54 -13.32 14.37 5.63
N GLN A 55 -14.29 13.54 5.98
CA GLN A 55 -14.05 12.28 6.70
C GLN A 55 -13.59 11.13 5.81
N ASN A 56 -13.73 11.25 4.48
CA ASN A 56 -13.23 10.25 3.54
C ASN A 56 -11.80 10.50 3.05
N THR A 57 -11.13 11.58 3.51
CA THR A 57 -9.73 11.88 3.17
C THR A 57 -8.71 11.16 4.05
N GLY A 58 -9.14 10.18 4.82
CA GLY A 58 -8.31 9.48 5.82
C GLY A 58 -7.44 8.35 5.30
N TYR A 59 -7.22 8.18 4.05
CA TYR A 59 -6.20 7.39 3.36
C TYR A 59 -6.42 7.49 1.85
N MET A 60 -5.85 8.49 1.26
CA MET A 60 -5.58 8.48 -0.18
C MET A 60 -4.34 7.62 -0.35
N ASP A 61 -4.53 6.35 -0.69
CA ASP A 61 -3.48 5.56 -1.29
C ASP A 61 -2.91 6.40 -2.44
N ASP A 62 -1.62 6.71 -2.33
CA ASP A 62 -0.99 7.66 -3.25
C ASP A 62 -0.92 7.05 -4.66
N GLN A 63 -1.98 7.25 -5.44
CA GLN A 63 -2.03 6.79 -6.83
C GLN A 63 -0.90 7.36 -7.68
N SER A 64 -0.19 8.40 -7.20
CA SER A 64 0.98 8.94 -7.89
C SER A 64 2.16 7.97 -7.91
N SER A 65 2.19 7.00 -7.01
CA SER A 65 3.21 5.95 -6.97
C SER A 65 2.92 4.76 -7.91
N ILE A 66 1.74 4.72 -8.56
CA ILE A 66 1.38 3.64 -9.49
C ILE A 66 2.21 3.73 -10.75
N THR A 67 2.98 2.67 -11.03
CA THR A 67 3.82 2.58 -12.24
C THR A 67 3.23 1.71 -13.34
N VAL A 68 2.35 0.76 -12.99
CA VAL A 68 1.69 -0.16 -13.93
C VAL A 68 0.22 -0.27 -13.61
N ARG A 69 -0.64 -0.40 -14.64
CA ARG A 69 -2.09 -0.61 -14.50
C ARG A 69 -2.51 -1.87 -15.24
N ALA A 70 -3.39 -2.67 -14.61
CA ALA A 70 -4.01 -3.85 -15.20
C ALA A 70 -5.54 -3.82 -14.99
N GLU A 71 -6.30 -4.33 -15.95
CA GLU A 71 -7.77 -4.40 -15.86
C GLU A 71 -8.24 -5.66 -15.13
N THR A 72 -7.40 -6.68 -15.06
CA THR A 72 -7.69 -7.96 -14.41
C THR A 72 -6.94 -8.10 -13.10
N ALA A 73 -7.53 -8.84 -12.15
CA ALA A 73 -6.89 -9.11 -10.88
C ALA A 73 -5.60 -9.93 -11.04
N PRO A 74 -4.55 -9.62 -10.27
CA PRO A 74 -3.39 -10.49 -10.23
C PRO A 74 -3.78 -11.86 -9.64
N PRO A 75 -3.18 -12.97 -10.15
CA PRO A 75 -3.46 -14.29 -9.63
C PRO A 75 -3.11 -14.41 -8.14
N PRO A 76 -3.68 -15.37 -7.41
CA PRO A 76 -3.23 -15.68 -6.05
C PRO A 76 -1.72 -15.94 -6.00
N LEU A 77 -1.09 -15.61 -4.88
CA LEU A 77 0.33 -15.89 -4.68
C LEU A 77 0.57 -17.40 -4.78
N PRO A 78 1.56 -17.86 -5.55
CA PRO A 78 1.91 -19.26 -5.64
C PRO A 78 2.53 -19.77 -4.33
N ASP A 79 2.51 -21.09 -4.09
CA ASP A 79 3.37 -21.69 -3.08
C ASP A 79 4.79 -21.75 -3.63
N TYR A 80 5.74 -21.25 -2.87
CA TYR A 80 7.14 -21.32 -3.23
C TYR A 80 8.04 -21.54 -2.01
N VAL A 81 9.24 -22.04 -2.26
CA VAL A 81 10.21 -22.34 -1.21
C VAL A 81 11.30 -21.27 -1.25
N GLN A 82 11.62 -20.71 -0.08
CA GLN A 82 12.77 -19.84 0.07
C GLN A 82 14.05 -20.69 0.06
N PRO A 83 15.00 -20.42 -0.85
CA PRO A 83 16.31 -21.06 -0.78
C PRO A 83 17.06 -20.58 0.47
N PRO A 84 18.03 -21.34 0.99
CA PRO A 84 18.87 -20.88 2.09
C PRO A 84 19.57 -19.56 1.76
N CYS A 85 19.71 -18.67 2.76
CA CYS A 85 20.48 -17.44 2.60
C CYS A 85 21.92 -17.75 2.17
N PRO A 86 22.42 -17.16 1.07
CA PRO A 86 23.71 -17.52 0.50
C PRO A 86 24.91 -17.02 1.32
N GLY A 87 24.74 -15.95 2.08
CA GLY A 87 25.81 -15.32 2.85
C GLY A 87 25.32 -14.24 3.79
N ASP A 88 26.23 -13.72 4.58
CA ASP A 88 25.95 -12.63 5.52
C ASP A 88 25.62 -11.32 4.78
N GLY A 89 24.65 -10.58 5.32
CA GLY A 89 24.22 -9.29 4.78
C GLY A 89 23.14 -9.37 3.68
N TYR A 90 22.80 -10.55 3.17
CA TYR A 90 21.71 -10.71 2.19
C TYR A 90 20.35 -10.60 2.88
N LEU A 91 19.42 -9.89 2.24
CA LEU A 91 18.04 -9.77 2.63
C LEU A 91 17.14 -10.44 1.60
N TRP A 92 16.09 -11.09 2.07
CA TRP A 92 15.10 -11.70 1.19
C TRP A 92 14.16 -10.65 0.62
N THR A 93 14.01 -10.62 -0.70
CA THR A 93 12.96 -9.89 -1.40
C THR A 93 11.96 -10.91 -1.94
N PRO A 94 10.70 -10.89 -1.48
CA PRO A 94 9.74 -11.91 -1.82
C PRO A 94 9.33 -11.82 -3.29
N GLY A 95 8.85 -12.95 -3.85
CA GLY A 95 8.31 -12.97 -5.20
C GLY A 95 6.97 -12.23 -5.30
N TYR A 96 6.66 -11.78 -6.50
CA TYR A 96 5.45 -11.01 -6.80
C TYR A 96 4.99 -11.22 -8.24
N TRP A 97 3.72 -10.92 -8.50
CA TRP A 97 3.20 -10.82 -9.86
C TRP A 97 3.53 -9.45 -10.43
N ASN A 98 4.12 -9.41 -11.62
CA ASN A 98 4.25 -8.20 -12.41
C ASN A 98 3.43 -8.31 -13.70
N TRP A 99 3.21 -7.21 -14.40
CA TRP A 99 2.38 -7.12 -15.58
C TRP A 99 3.19 -6.74 -16.81
N ALA A 100 2.97 -7.45 -17.90
CA ALA A 100 3.50 -7.10 -19.23
C ALA A 100 2.34 -7.07 -20.24
N THR A 101 2.65 -6.76 -21.49
CA THR A 101 1.67 -6.62 -22.58
C THR A 101 0.70 -7.80 -22.70
N ASN A 102 1.12 -9.01 -22.31
CA ASN A 102 0.37 -10.26 -22.49
C ASN A 102 -0.23 -10.80 -21.17
N GLY A 103 -0.13 -10.06 -20.05
CA GLY A 103 -0.69 -10.49 -18.78
C GLY A 103 0.32 -10.53 -17.63
N TYR A 104 -0.10 -11.16 -16.54
CA TYR A 104 0.75 -11.34 -15.36
C TYR A 104 1.84 -12.37 -15.59
N TYR A 105 3.03 -12.06 -15.06
CA TYR A 105 4.13 -13.02 -14.97
C TYR A 105 4.69 -13.02 -13.54
N TRP A 106 5.18 -14.18 -13.12
CA TRP A 106 5.75 -14.33 -11.79
C TRP A 106 7.22 -13.92 -11.76
N VAL A 107 7.57 -13.03 -10.85
CA VAL A 107 8.95 -12.69 -10.52
C VAL A 107 9.28 -13.44 -9.22
N PRO A 108 10.10 -14.49 -9.25
CA PRO A 108 10.46 -15.24 -8.06
C PRO A 108 11.21 -14.39 -7.04
N GLY A 109 11.03 -14.70 -5.76
CA GLY A 109 11.80 -14.05 -4.71
C GLY A 109 13.30 -14.36 -4.81
N VAL A 110 14.11 -13.44 -4.31
CA VAL A 110 15.56 -13.51 -4.43
C VAL A 110 16.25 -12.90 -3.20
N TRP A 111 17.41 -13.44 -2.83
CA TRP A 111 18.30 -12.84 -1.84
C TRP A 111 19.10 -11.71 -2.47
N VAL A 112 19.10 -10.53 -1.86
CA VAL A 112 19.73 -9.32 -2.39
C VAL A 112 20.56 -8.65 -1.30
N LEU A 113 21.74 -8.16 -1.66
CA LEU A 113 22.47 -7.24 -0.79
C LEU A 113 21.82 -5.86 -0.85
N PRO A 114 21.45 -5.26 0.29
CA PRO A 114 20.87 -3.93 0.30
C PRO A 114 21.90 -2.91 -0.23
N PRO A 115 21.45 -1.83 -0.89
CA PRO A 115 22.35 -0.81 -1.44
C PRO A 115 23.18 -0.07 -0.37
N ALA A 116 22.74 -0.11 0.88
CA ALA A 116 23.47 0.38 2.04
C ALA A 116 23.09 -0.40 3.31
N ILE A 117 23.95 -0.36 4.32
CA ILE A 117 23.65 -0.87 5.66
C ILE A 117 22.44 -0.14 6.28
N ASN A 118 21.75 -0.80 7.18
CA ASN A 118 20.54 -0.29 7.87
C ASN A 118 19.32 -0.05 6.96
N LEU A 119 19.34 -0.57 5.73
CA LEU A 119 18.16 -0.56 4.86
C LEU A 119 17.44 -1.90 4.89
N LEU A 120 16.10 -1.81 4.82
CA LEU A 120 15.18 -2.93 4.73
C LEU A 120 14.37 -2.81 3.44
N TRP A 121 13.98 -3.94 2.87
CA TRP A 121 13.14 -3.98 1.68
C TRP A 121 11.67 -3.88 2.05
N THR A 122 10.93 -2.96 1.44
CA THR A 122 9.48 -2.94 1.42
C THR A 122 9.01 -3.56 0.12
N PRO A 123 8.29 -4.69 0.12
CA PRO A 123 7.77 -5.30 -1.09
C PRO A 123 6.81 -4.36 -1.83
N GLY A 124 6.83 -4.42 -3.17
CA GLY A 124 5.78 -3.81 -3.96
C GLY A 124 4.45 -4.55 -3.79
N TYR A 125 3.33 -3.92 -4.15
CA TYR A 125 2.01 -4.53 -4.05
C TYR A 125 1.05 -4.00 -5.11
N TRP A 126 -0.01 -4.76 -5.40
CA TRP A 126 -1.14 -4.36 -6.21
C TRP A 126 -2.25 -3.78 -5.34
N GLY A 127 -2.76 -2.60 -5.69
CA GLY A 127 -3.94 -2.00 -5.09
C GLY A 127 -5.11 -2.02 -6.09
N PHE A 128 -6.33 -2.26 -5.63
CA PHE A 128 -7.55 -2.15 -6.45
C PHE A 128 -8.18 -0.76 -6.30
N TYR A 129 -8.46 -0.12 -7.42
CA TYR A 129 -8.99 1.25 -7.54
C TYR A 129 -10.26 1.25 -8.39
N ASP A 130 -11.35 0.76 -7.82
CA ASP A 130 -12.70 0.69 -8.42
C ASP A 130 -12.80 -0.03 -9.77
N SER A 131 -11.94 0.28 -10.73
CA SER A 131 -12.01 -0.26 -12.09
C SER A 131 -10.68 -0.86 -12.60
N PHE A 132 -9.59 -0.67 -11.91
CA PHE A 132 -8.28 -1.19 -12.30
C PHE A 132 -7.44 -1.61 -11.11
N TYR A 133 -6.38 -2.37 -11.38
CA TYR A 133 -5.35 -2.74 -10.43
C TYR A 133 -4.10 -1.91 -10.71
N GLY A 134 -3.57 -1.24 -9.68
CA GLY A 134 -2.37 -0.40 -9.78
C GLY A 134 -1.20 -1.05 -9.04
N TRP A 135 -0.03 -1.12 -9.68
CA TRP A 135 1.20 -1.61 -9.06
C TRP A 135 1.96 -0.49 -8.37
N HIS A 136 2.24 -0.69 -7.11
CA HIS A 136 3.14 0.13 -6.30
C HIS A 136 4.48 -0.59 -6.18
N PRO A 137 5.55 -0.05 -6.76
CA PRO A 137 6.85 -0.71 -6.73
C PRO A 137 7.43 -0.77 -5.31
N GLY A 138 8.16 -1.84 -5.04
CA GLY A 138 8.92 -1.99 -3.80
C GLY A 138 10.11 -1.02 -3.75
N TYR A 139 10.64 -0.82 -2.55
CA TYR A 139 11.75 0.11 -2.31
C TYR A 139 12.58 -0.30 -1.10
N TRP A 140 13.80 0.21 -1.02
CA TRP A 140 14.66 0.14 0.15
C TRP A 140 14.47 1.36 1.04
N GLY A 141 14.42 1.15 2.36
CA GLY A 141 14.27 2.22 3.32
C GLY A 141 14.77 1.82 4.72
N PRO A 142 14.93 2.76 5.64
CA PRO A 142 15.38 2.46 7.00
C PRO A 142 14.35 1.66 7.80
N ARG A 143 13.11 1.57 7.32
CA ARG A 143 12.00 0.78 7.88
C ARG A 143 11.22 0.16 6.74
N VAL A 144 10.57 -0.97 7.03
CA VAL A 144 9.56 -1.54 6.12
C VAL A 144 8.30 -0.70 6.24
N GLY A 145 7.84 -0.19 5.10
CA GLY A 145 6.59 0.54 5.00
C GLY A 145 5.41 -0.37 4.66
N TYR A 146 4.33 0.24 4.22
CA TYR A 146 3.13 -0.48 3.80
C TYR A 146 3.36 -1.24 2.48
N TYR A 147 2.89 -2.48 2.43
CA TYR A 147 2.95 -3.35 1.26
C TYR A 147 1.60 -4.08 1.01
N GLY A 148 0.51 -3.33 1.11
CA GLY A 148 -0.84 -3.81 0.79
C GLY A 148 -1.45 -4.76 1.80
N GLY A 149 -0.84 -5.03 2.94
CA GLY A 149 -1.31 -6.07 3.87
C GLY A 149 -1.17 -7.50 3.34
N ILE A 150 -0.36 -7.70 2.28
CA ILE A 150 -0.24 -8.96 1.56
C ILE A 150 0.71 -9.89 2.31
N ASN A 151 0.28 -11.13 2.53
CA ASN A 151 1.15 -12.14 3.12
C ASN A 151 2.03 -12.78 2.05
N TYR A 152 3.22 -12.21 1.83
CA TYR A 152 4.25 -12.77 0.94
C TYR A 152 5.01 -13.95 1.55
N GLY A 153 4.78 -14.27 2.83
CA GLY A 153 5.58 -15.26 3.55
C GLY A 153 6.98 -14.75 3.92
N PHE A 154 7.78 -15.63 4.49
CA PHE A 154 9.22 -15.41 4.74
C PHE A 154 9.53 -14.05 5.39
N GLY A 155 8.82 -13.72 6.48
CA GLY A 155 9.01 -12.48 7.22
C GLY A 155 8.12 -11.31 6.81
N TYR A 156 7.39 -11.42 5.71
CA TYR A 156 6.42 -10.42 5.23
C TYR A 156 5.01 -10.98 5.32
N PHE A 157 4.39 -10.90 6.50
CA PHE A 157 3.11 -11.57 6.81
C PHE A 157 1.88 -10.66 6.74
N GLY A 158 1.96 -9.57 5.98
CA GLY A 158 0.89 -8.60 5.77
C GLY A 158 1.13 -7.27 6.48
N ASN A 159 1.91 -7.25 7.54
CA ASN A 159 2.30 -6.04 8.27
C ASN A 159 3.72 -6.19 8.82
N GLY A 160 4.48 -5.11 8.83
CA GLY A 160 5.84 -5.09 9.37
C GLY A 160 6.80 -6.09 8.73
N PHE A 161 7.90 -6.35 9.42
CA PHE A 161 8.96 -7.25 8.95
C PHE A 161 9.50 -8.10 10.11
N TYR A 162 9.62 -9.41 9.89
CA TYR A 162 9.98 -10.38 10.92
C TYR A 162 11.19 -11.24 10.55
N GLY A 163 11.79 -11.03 9.37
CA GLY A 163 12.92 -11.83 8.88
C GLY A 163 14.24 -11.55 9.60
N GLY A 164 14.36 -10.38 10.23
CA GLY A 164 15.58 -9.98 10.93
C GLY A 164 15.60 -8.51 11.31
N ARG A 165 16.74 -8.04 11.81
CA ARG A 165 16.95 -6.63 12.18
C ARG A 165 18.40 -6.23 12.05
N TRP A 166 18.64 -4.96 11.86
CA TRP A 166 19.98 -4.38 11.93
C TRP A 166 20.38 -4.14 13.39
N ASP A 167 21.62 -4.50 13.71
CA ASP A 167 22.23 -4.26 15.02
C ASP A 167 23.72 -3.93 14.81
N GLY A 168 24.13 -2.73 15.20
CA GLY A 168 25.51 -2.26 15.04
C GLY A 168 26.06 -2.35 13.60
N GLY A 169 25.22 -2.14 12.57
CA GLY A 169 25.61 -2.25 11.16
C GLY A 169 25.72 -3.69 10.64
N ARG A 170 25.36 -4.69 11.45
CA ARG A 170 25.27 -6.10 11.07
C ARG A 170 23.82 -6.54 11.02
N PHE A 171 23.43 -7.29 9.99
CA PHE A 171 22.07 -7.83 9.92
C PHE A 171 21.96 -9.11 10.76
N MET A 172 21.04 -9.14 11.71
CA MET A 172 20.72 -10.27 12.58
C MET A 172 19.54 -11.03 12.00
N TYR A 173 19.68 -12.31 11.70
CA TYR A 173 18.68 -13.16 11.04
C TYR A 173 17.76 -13.84 12.04
N ASN A 174 16.45 -13.77 11.85
CA ASN A 174 15.48 -14.55 12.62
C ASN A 174 15.32 -15.96 12.01
N THR A 175 15.94 -16.96 12.61
CA THR A 175 15.92 -18.33 12.09
C THR A 175 14.60 -19.07 12.32
N SER A 176 13.64 -18.50 13.07
CA SER A 176 12.27 -19.01 13.10
C SER A 176 11.50 -18.69 11.82
N VAL A 177 12.00 -17.75 11.00
CA VAL A 177 11.34 -17.25 9.79
C VAL A 177 12.17 -17.57 8.54
N TRP A 178 13.49 -17.37 8.60
CA TRP A 178 14.39 -17.53 7.46
C TRP A 178 15.30 -18.74 7.57
N ARG A 179 15.49 -19.41 6.44
CA ARG A 179 16.50 -20.47 6.32
C ARG A 179 17.84 -19.83 6.00
N VAL A 180 18.76 -19.88 6.96
CA VAL A 180 20.11 -19.32 6.82
C VAL A 180 21.15 -20.43 6.71
N ASN A 181 22.24 -20.12 6.00
CA ASN A 181 23.39 -21.04 5.90
C ASN A 181 24.06 -21.21 7.27
N LYS A 182 24.61 -22.38 7.53
CA LYS A 182 25.29 -22.71 8.78
C LYS A 182 26.51 -21.80 9.09
N ASN A 183 27.06 -21.17 8.08
CA ASN A 183 28.20 -20.24 8.23
C ASN A 183 27.77 -18.83 8.67
N ILE A 184 26.45 -18.57 8.78
CA ILE A 184 25.91 -17.30 9.27
C ILE A 184 25.66 -17.44 10.76
N HIS A 185 26.40 -16.68 11.59
CA HIS A 185 26.36 -16.78 13.04
C HIS A 185 25.57 -15.66 13.72
N ASN A 186 25.31 -14.56 13.01
CA ASN A 186 24.52 -13.41 13.47
C ASN A 186 23.01 -13.73 13.37
N THR A 187 22.57 -14.67 14.19
CA THR A 187 21.22 -15.20 14.20
C THR A 187 20.56 -15.05 15.57
N TYR A 188 19.24 -15.03 15.56
CA TYR A 188 18.41 -15.13 16.76
C TYR A 188 17.13 -15.91 16.44
N ILE A 189 16.39 -16.28 17.49
CA ILE A 189 15.10 -16.98 17.35
C ILE A 189 14.03 -16.11 18.03
N GLU A 190 13.09 -15.64 17.22
CA GLU A 190 11.91 -14.96 17.69
C GLU A 190 10.68 -15.56 17.01
N LYS A 191 9.82 -16.19 17.80
CA LYS A 191 8.60 -16.84 17.28
C LYS A 191 7.62 -15.78 16.81
N VAL A 192 7.10 -15.94 15.60
CA VAL A 192 6.11 -15.06 14.99
C VAL A 192 4.77 -15.77 14.93
N ASN A 193 3.72 -15.12 15.44
CA ASN A 193 2.36 -15.63 15.29
C ASN A 193 1.79 -15.15 13.94
N ILE A 194 1.65 -16.07 13.00
CA ILE A 194 1.15 -15.78 11.64
C ILE A 194 -0.34 -16.09 11.60
N ASN A 195 -1.16 -15.07 11.75
CA ASN A 195 -2.62 -15.20 11.69
C ASN A 195 -3.16 -15.10 10.25
N ASN A 196 -2.41 -14.50 9.33
CA ASN A 196 -2.80 -14.29 7.94
C ASN A 196 -2.27 -15.45 7.07
N LYS A 197 -3.15 -16.37 6.69
CA LYS A 197 -2.85 -17.49 5.78
C LYS A 197 -3.44 -17.31 4.38
N ASN A 198 -3.98 -16.15 4.09
CA ASN A 198 -4.59 -15.92 2.80
C ASN A 198 -3.49 -15.74 1.72
N ARG A 199 -3.81 -16.09 0.49
CA ARG A 199 -2.91 -16.02 -0.68
C ARG A 199 -3.27 -14.90 -1.63
N MET A 200 -4.05 -13.92 -1.17
CA MET A 200 -4.42 -12.77 -1.96
C MET A 200 -3.18 -11.95 -2.31
N SER A 201 -3.09 -11.53 -3.57
CA SER A 201 -1.94 -10.83 -4.12
C SER A 201 -2.19 -9.33 -4.33
N PHE A 202 -3.34 -8.81 -3.87
CA PHE A 202 -3.70 -7.39 -3.98
C PHE A 202 -4.51 -6.92 -2.78
N ASN A 203 -4.48 -5.61 -2.55
CA ASN A 203 -5.25 -4.90 -1.52
C ASN A 203 -6.49 -4.23 -2.14
N GLY A 204 -7.55 -4.13 -1.37
CA GLY A 204 -8.79 -3.46 -1.77
C GLY A 204 -9.78 -4.36 -2.52
N GLY A 205 -11.02 -3.91 -2.67
CA GLY A 205 -12.09 -4.67 -3.32
C GLY A 205 -12.33 -6.03 -2.67
N LYS A 206 -12.16 -7.10 -3.45
CA LYS A 206 -12.25 -8.49 -2.98
C LYS A 206 -10.91 -9.04 -2.46
N GLY A 207 -9.85 -8.23 -2.48
CA GLY A 207 -8.53 -8.58 -2.00
C GLY A 207 -8.36 -8.43 -0.49
N VAL A 208 -7.14 -8.15 -0.06
CA VAL A 208 -6.83 -7.90 1.35
C VAL A 208 -7.43 -6.57 1.79
N SER A 209 -8.13 -6.58 2.92
CA SER A 209 -8.67 -5.35 3.53
C SER A 209 -7.77 -4.92 4.69
N TYR A 210 -6.59 -4.37 4.39
CA TYR A 210 -5.66 -3.84 5.37
C TYR A 210 -5.28 -2.40 5.03
N ARG A 211 -5.23 -1.54 6.04
CA ARG A 211 -4.81 -0.15 5.90
C ARG A 211 -3.49 0.07 6.64
N PRO A 212 -2.60 0.91 6.13
CA PRO A 212 -1.34 1.17 6.81
C PRO A 212 -1.55 1.79 8.18
N ASN A 213 -0.72 1.36 9.11
CA ASN A 213 -0.58 2.03 10.40
C ASN A 213 0.36 3.27 10.25
N LYS A 214 0.54 4.01 11.34
CA LYS A 214 1.38 5.22 11.32
C LYS A 214 2.84 4.92 10.96
N ASP A 215 3.42 3.87 11.50
CA ASP A 215 4.83 3.51 11.25
C ASP A 215 5.06 3.09 9.81
N GLU A 216 4.13 2.36 9.21
CA GLU A 216 4.15 2.00 7.79
C GLU A 216 4.00 3.23 6.89
N MET A 217 3.12 4.18 7.24
CA MET A 217 2.98 5.44 6.51
C MET A 217 4.26 6.29 6.59
N ASP A 218 4.89 6.35 7.74
CA ASP A 218 6.17 7.06 7.90
C ASP A 218 7.27 6.38 7.08
N GLY A 219 7.28 5.05 6.99
CA GLY A 219 8.17 4.30 6.11
C GLY A 219 7.97 4.59 4.62
N MET A 220 6.73 4.86 4.21
CA MET A 220 6.40 5.21 2.82
C MET A 220 6.89 6.61 2.39
N ARG A 221 7.05 7.54 3.32
CA ARG A 221 7.31 8.96 3.02
C ARG A 221 8.78 9.33 2.98
N ASN A 222 9.66 8.60 3.67
CA ASN A 222 11.01 9.05 3.95
C ASN A 222 12.08 8.15 3.34
N ASN A 223 13.08 8.76 2.70
CA ASN A 223 14.36 8.13 2.32
C ASN A 223 14.22 6.80 1.57
N ARG A 224 13.36 6.76 0.55
CA ARG A 224 13.21 5.60 -0.32
C ARG A 224 14.35 5.55 -1.34
N ILE A 225 14.90 4.36 -1.52
CA ILE A 225 15.82 4.02 -2.61
C ILE A 225 15.10 2.98 -3.47
N GLU A 226 15.08 3.17 -4.76
CA GLU A 226 14.48 2.25 -5.72
C GLU A 226 15.14 0.87 -5.68
N ALA A 227 14.51 -0.10 -6.33
CA ALA A 227 15.10 -1.43 -6.51
C ALA A 227 16.49 -1.32 -7.15
N SER A 228 17.41 -2.16 -6.70
CA SER A 228 18.75 -2.18 -7.25
C SER A 228 18.76 -2.63 -8.71
N LYS A 229 19.84 -2.33 -9.43
CA LYS A 229 19.97 -2.79 -10.82
C LYS A 229 19.83 -4.31 -10.93
N GLU A 230 20.34 -5.06 -9.99
CA GLU A 230 20.26 -6.53 -9.95
C GLU A 230 18.82 -7.02 -9.80
N GLN A 231 18.01 -6.33 -8.98
CA GLN A 231 16.58 -6.63 -8.85
C GLN A 231 15.83 -6.33 -10.15
N MET A 232 16.13 -5.21 -10.80
CA MET A 232 15.55 -4.85 -12.10
C MET A 232 15.97 -5.82 -13.21
N ASP A 233 17.24 -6.21 -13.27
CA ASP A 233 17.75 -7.19 -14.24
C ASP A 233 17.10 -8.57 -14.02
N HIS A 234 16.86 -8.96 -12.76
CA HIS A 234 16.12 -10.19 -12.44
C HIS A 234 14.67 -10.13 -12.94
N GLU A 235 13.97 -9.05 -12.71
CA GLU A 235 12.61 -8.83 -13.20
C GLU A 235 12.54 -8.88 -14.73
N MET A 236 13.46 -8.19 -15.43
CA MET A 236 13.53 -8.21 -16.91
C MET A 236 13.75 -9.61 -17.46
N LYS A 237 14.65 -10.40 -16.87
CA LYS A 237 14.87 -11.80 -17.26
C LYS A 237 13.59 -12.64 -17.12
N MET A 238 12.81 -12.43 -16.05
CA MET A 238 11.55 -13.17 -15.88
C MET A 238 10.51 -12.74 -16.90
N ARG A 239 10.42 -11.45 -17.22
CA ARG A 239 9.55 -10.94 -18.28
C ARG A 239 9.89 -11.53 -19.65
N ASP A 240 11.16 -11.54 -20.01
CA ASP A 240 11.61 -12.03 -21.31
C ASP A 240 11.40 -13.55 -21.49
N ASN A 241 11.34 -14.28 -20.39
CA ASN A 241 11.06 -15.72 -20.36
C ASN A 241 9.57 -16.08 -20.23
N MET A 242 8.64 -15.12 -20.23
CA MET A 242 7.19 -15.36 -20.08
C MET A 242 6.65 -16.41 -21.04
N GLY A 243 7.13 -16.42 -22.31
CA GLY A 243 6.68 -17.36 -23.32
C GLY A 243 7.03 -18.82 -23.02
N GLN A 244 8.05 -19.10 -22.23
CA GLN A 244 8.46 -20.44 -21.83
C GLN A 244 7.61 -20.98 -20.66
N PHE A 245 6.99 -20.12 -19.87
CA PHE A 245 6.18 -20.52 -18.71
C PHE A 245 4.73 -20.82 -19.07
N HIS A 246 4.22 -20.36 -20.21
CA HIS A 246 2.85 -20.61 -20.65
C HIS A 246 2.57 -22.07 -21.07
N ASN A 247 3.60 -22.84 -21.40
CA ASN A 247 3.45 -24.21 -21.90
C ASN A 247 3.47 -25.30 -20.82
N ASN A 248 3.79 -24.96 -19.56
CA ASN A 248 3.76 -25.92 -18.45
C ASN A 248 2.83 -25.40 -17.34
N SER A 249 1.81 -26.17 -17.07
CA SER A 249 0.73 -25.97 -16.12
C SER A 249 1.19 -25.47 -14.75
N GLY A 250 1.27 -24.16 -14.57
CA GLY A 250 1.58 -23.48 -13.31
C GLY A 250 2.91 -22.72 -13.33
N PRO A 251 3.07 -21.74 -12.44
CA PRO A 251 4.34 -21.03 -12.28
C PRO A 251 5.38 -22.05 -11.84
N MET A 252 6.37 -22.33 -12.70
CA MET A 252 7.50 -23.16 -12.30
C MET A 252 8.28 -22.45 -11.20
N ILE A 253 8.11 -22.95 -10.02
CA ILE A 253 8.86 -22.54 -8.83
C ILE A 253 10.21 -23.21 -8.94
N HIS A 254 11.14 -22.54 -9.58
CA HIS A 254 12.52 -22.93 -9.45
C HIS A 254 12.98 -22.59 -8.04
N SER A 255 13.40 -23.61 -7.28
CA SER A 255 14.33 -23.38 -6.20
C SER A 255 15.58 -22.80 -6.89
N MET A 256 15.75 -21.49 -6.79
CA MET A 256 16.98 -20.90 -7.26
C MET A 256 18.07 -21.29 -6.26
N ASP A 257 18.88 -22.26 -6.61
CA ASP A 257 20.08 -22.59 -5.83
C ASP A 257 21.05 -21.40 -5.78
N HIS A 258 20.84 -20.42 -6.69
CA HIS A 258 21.63 -19.20 -6.79
C HIS A 258 20.74 -18.03 -7.18
N PRO A 259 20.59 -16.98 -6.35
CA PRO A 259 19.87 -15.77 -6.71
C PRO A 259 20.56 -15.12 -7.92
N GLY A 260 19.91 -15.12 -9.07
CA GLY A 260 20.37 -14.43 -10.28
C GLY A 260 21.71 -14.84 -10.86
N GLY A 261 22.37 -15.91 -10.38
CA GLY A 261 23.63 -16.41 -10.92
C GLY A 261 24.88 -15.55 -10.68
N GLN A 262 24.76 -14.46 -9.93
CA GLN A 262 25.87 -13.58 -9.59
C GLN A 262 25.76 -13.17 -8.13
N GLY A 263 26.71 -13.59 -7.32
CA GLY A 263 26.90 -13.06 -5.97
C GLY A 263 27.78 -11.83 -6.03
N PHE A 264 27.54 -10.87 -5.18
CA PHE A 264 28.37 -9.69 -5.01
C PHE A 264 29.21 -9.81 -3.76
N ASP A 265 30.48 -9.39 -3.83
CA ASP A 265 31.30 -9.21 -2.64
C ASP A 265 30.89 -7.91 -1.91
N ARG A 266 31.36 -7.71 -0.68
CA ARG A 266 31.12 -6.51 0.14
C ARG A 266 31.53 -5.18 -0.52
N GLY A 267 32.23 -5.22 -1.62
CA GLY A 267 32.70 -4.07 -2.38
C GLY A 267 31.91 -3.80 -3.66
N GLY A 268 30.78 -4.48 -3.89
CA GLY A 268 29.99 -4.30 -5.09
C GLY A 268 30.61 -4.88 -6.35
N ARG A 269 31.59 -5.79 -6.21
CA ARG A 269 32.16 -6.52 -7.33
C ARG A 269 31.39 -7.80 -7.59
N GLU A 270 31.17 -8.05 -8.87
CA GLU A 270 30.56 -9.26 -9.37
C GLU A 270 31.43 -10.48 -9.06
N MET A 271 30.96 -11.39 -8.21
CA MET A 271 31.66 -12.69 -8.04
C MET A 271 31.35 -13.57 -9.25
N ARG A 272 32.29 -13.67 -10.17
CA ARG A 272 32.25 -14.71 -11.20
C ARG A 272 32.45 -16.05 -10.50
N MET A 273 31.41 -16.86 -10.42
CA MET A 273 31.59 -18.28 -10.12
C MET A 273 32.38 -18.92 -11.25
N GLY A 274 33.57 -19.38 -10.91
CA GLY A 274 34.45 -20.08 -11.82
C GLY A 274 33.69 -21.25 -12.46
N GLY A 275 33.59 -21.25 -13.78
CA GLY A 275 33.03 -22.36 -14.52
C GLY A 275 33.79 -23.63 -14.18
N MET A 276 33.09 -24.65 -13.69
CA MET A 276 33.61 -26.00 -13.65
C MET A 276 33.88 -26.42 -15.10
N ASN A 277 35.15 -26.34 -15.49
CA ASN A 277 35.67 -27.00 -16.70
C ASN A 277 35.35 -28.51 -16.57
N ARG A 278 34.37 -28.98 -17.32
CA ARG A 278 34.24 -30.40 -17.63
C ARG A 278 35.48 -30.77 -18.42
N GLY A 279 36.42 -31.37 -17.77
CA GLY A 279 37.56 -32.01 -18.40
C GLY A 279 37.05 -33.09 -19.38
N GLU A 280 37.20 -32.87 -20.66
CA GLU A 280 37.11 -33.91 -21.67
C GLU A 280 38.22 -34.93 -21.40
N GLY A 281 37.85 -36.08 -20.85
CA GLY A 281 38.74 -37.25 -20.83
C GLY A 281 38.95 -37.77 -22.26
N ARG A 282 40.04 -37.35 -22.86
CA ARG A 282 40.54 -38.05 -24.06
C ARG A 282 41.09 -39.40 -23.64
N GLY A 283 40.44 -40.48 -24.06
CA GLY A 283 40.99 -41.81 -24.08
C GLY A 283 42.15 -41.91 -25.04
N ARG A 284 43.23 -42.50 -24.55
CA ARG A 284 44.28 -43.10 -25.41
C ARG A 284 44.48 -44.53 -24.92
N ARG A 285 44.24 -45.41 -25.88
CA ARG A 285 44.81 -46.77 -26.10
C ARG A 285 45.08 -47.64 -24.90
#